data_a52c4e25b7d53d86c82a56b28aee9858
#
_entry.id   a52c4e25b7d53d86c82a56b28aee9858
#
_cell.length_a   1.000
_cell.length_b   1.000
_cell.length_c   1.000
_cell.angle_alpha   90.00
_cell.angle_beta   90.00
_cell.angle_gamma   90.00
#
_symmetry.space_group_name_H-M   'P 1'
#
loop_
_entity.id
_entity.type
_entity.pdbx_description
1 polymer ?
#
loop_
_entity_poly.entity_id
_entity_poly.type
_entity_poly.pdbx_seq_one_letter_code
_entity_poly.pdbx_strand_id
1 'polypeptide(L)'
;MGRFPTVARRVTGALAAPFRALRRRWRSWSRWRRALLVLALAAAVPVAALGSAFVAIRLHYTGDPSAEARTRGRDALWLGHAWVDGRKGEADVAALVRQLAGTGVRDLYVHTGPLEHDGSLPPAVHPRGRWFTDAVHRALPDVRVQSWLGDEVKPEKDALDLEDAPTRDRVTASARQVLDLGFDGVHFDMEPIRPGSAGWLALLDQVRPVTAGRGAALSVAAPQLDPVPGLHTAGILLTDHGKWWDQAYFTETARRVDQVAVMAYDTSMPTEPLYGGYVALQTELALEATPAGVDLLIGLPFFWDDRHGHRGDAETVPAAVRGVRLGLGRQDPGRRNFGVALYVDFAATPEHWAAYRRGWVDA
;
A
#
# COMPACT_ATOMS: atom_id res chain seq x y z
N MET A 1 0.87 -48.46 54.81
CA MET A 1 1.65 -47.20 54.95
C MET A 1 2.89 -47.33 54.11
N GLY A 2 2.85 -46.87 52.89
CA GLY A 2 3.97 -46.91 51.92
C GLY A 2 4.37 -45.47 51.61
N ARG A 3 5.62 -45.12 51.90
CA ARG A 3 6.22 -43.79 51.57
C ARG A 3 6.62 -43.76 50.10
N PHE A 4 6.06 -42.81 49.36
CA PHE A 4 6.55 -42.45 48.00
C PHE A 4 7.78 -41.54 48.13
N PRO A 5 8.88 -41.79 47.40
CA PRO A 5 10.04 -40.92 47.42
C PRO A 5 9.82 -39.72 46.48
N THR A 6 10.11 -38.54 46.96
CA THR A 6 10.06 -37.24 46.27
C THR A 6 11.14 -37.13 45.18
N VAL A 7 10.76 -37.29 43.92
CA VAL A 7 11.64 -37.14 42.73
C VAL A 7 11.77 -35.67 42.30
N ALA A 8 11.01 -34.75 42.86
CA ALA A 8 10.89 -33.35 42.42
C ALA A 8 12.11 -32.43 42.69
N ARG A 9 13.13 -32.88 43.43
CA ARG A 9 14.23 -31.98 43.85
C ARG A 9 15.50 -32.05 42.97
N ARG A 10 15.58 -32.92 41.96
CA ARG A 10 16.79 -33.05 41.12
C ARG A 10 16.76 -32.31 39.78
N VAL A 11 15.61 -31.92 39.29
CA VAL A 11 15.49 -31.23 37.96
C VAL A 11 15.83 -29.76 38.04
N THR A 12 15.52 -29.07 39.13
CA THR A 12 15.81 -27.65 39.32
C THR A 12 17.28 -27.31 39.52
N GLY A 13 18.10 -28.25 39.94
CA GLY A 13 19.55 -28.07 40.12
C GLY A 13 20.37 -28.11 38.83
N ALA A 14 19.93 -28.90 37.84
CA ALA A 14 20.66 -29.09 36.58
C ALA A 14 20.60 -27.87 35.65
N LEU A 15 19.48 -27.14 35.61
CA LEU A 15 19.33 -25.92 34.81
C LEU A 15 20.02 -24.69 35.45
N ALA A 16 20.24 -24.69 36.77
CA ALA A 16 20.88 -23.58 37.48
C ALA A 16 22.44 -23.62 37.41
N ALA A 17 23.04 -24.76 37.08
CA ALA A 17 24.49 -24.91 37.01
C ALA A 17 25.16 -24.07 35.90
N PRO A 18 24.69 -24.06 34.64
CA PRO A 18 25.26 -23.24 33.56
C PRO A 18 25.13 -21.74 33.85
N PHE A 19 24.01 -21.29 34.41
CA PHE A 19 23.82 -19.88 34.78
C PHE A 19 24.79 -19.43 35.90
N ARG A 20 25.07 -20.28 36.87
CA ARG A 20 26.06 -19.99 37.95
C ARG A 20 27.49 -19.93 37.40
N ALA A 21 27.86 -20.80 36.48
CA ALA A 21 29.16 -20.79 35.83
C ALA A 21 29.33 -19.51 34.95
N LEU A 22 28.30 -19.14 34.17
CA LEU A 22 28.28 -17.93 33.36
C LEU A 22 28.43 -16.67 34.22
N ARG A 23 27.71 -16.61 35.35
CA ARG A 23 27.77 -15.48 36.31
C ARG A 23 29.13 -15.36 37.01
N ARG A 24 29.80 -16.49 37.31
CA ARG A 24 31.15 -16.47 37.84
C ARG A 24 32.15 -15.96 36.79
N ARG A 25 32.06 -16.45 35.53
CA ARG A 25 32.91 -16.04 34.41
C ARG A 25 32.71 -14.56 34.08
N TRP A 26 31.45 -14.06 34.09
CA TRP A 26 31.13 -12.66 33.94
C TRP A 26 31.79 -11.80 35.04
N ARG A 27 31.75 -12.22 36.29
CA ARG A 27 32.34 -11.48 37.41
C ARG A 27 33.86 -11.41 37.39
N SER A 28 34.53 -12.38 36.77
CA SER A 28 35.99 -12.44 36.64
C SER A 28 36.52 -11.51 35.51
N TRP A 29 35.66 -11.05 34.63
CA TRP A 29 36.07 -10.19 33.53
C TRP A 29 36.34 -8.74 33.97
N SER A 30 37.34 -8.11 33.36
CA SER A 30 37.55 -6.68 33.53
C SER A 30 36.35 -5.87 33.00
N ARG A 31 36.21 -4.63 33.50
CA ARG A 31 35.13 -3.72 33.05
C ARG A 31 35.12 -3.54 31.53
N TRP A 32 36.31 -3.44 30.95
CA TRP A 32 36.50 -3.28 29.48
C TRP A 32 35.98 -4.50 28.68
N ARG A 33 36.30 -5.72 29.15
CA ARG A 33 35.80 -6.95 28.48
C ARG A 33 34.29 -7.08 28.56
N ARG A 34 33.69 -6.68 29.65
CA ARG A 34 32.20 -6.62 29.78
C ARG A 34 31.61 -5.57 28.84
N ALA A 35 32.19 -4.36 28.80
CA ALA A 35 31.76 -3.30 27.90
C ALA A 35 31.87 -3.70 26.44
N LEU A 36 32.99 -4.32 26.02
CA LEU A 36 33.16 -4.83 24.66
C LEU A 36 32.16 -5.91 24.30
N LEU A 37 31.85 -6.85 25.22
CA LEU A 37 30.82 -7.85 24.95
C LEU A 37 29.43 -7.23 24.83
N VAL A 38 29.07 -6.30 25.71
CA VAL A 38 27.79 -5.59 25.62
C VAL A 38 27.66 -4.82 24.31
N LEU A 39 28.72 -4.12 23.90
CA LEU A 39 28.75 -3.42 22.60
C LEU A 39 28.66 -4.40 21.42
N ALA A 40 29.38 -5.53 21.48
CA ALA A 40 29.31 -6.55 20.45
C ALA A 40 27.91 -7.16 20.32
N LEU A 41 27.25 -7.46 21.45
CA LEU A 41 25.88 -7.96 21.46
C LEU A 41 24.87 -6.88 21.02
N ALA A 42 25.06 -5.63 21.45
CA ALA A 42 24.24 -4.51 21.03
C ALA A 42 24.31 -4.26 19.51
N ALA A 43 25.45 -4.57 18.87
CA ALA A 43 25.59 -4.53 17.42
C ALA A 43 25.10 -5.81 16.73
N ALA A 44 25.43 -6.99 17.28
CA ALA A 44 25.12 -8.28 16.66
C ALA A 44 23.62 -8.61 16.65
N VAL A 45 22.88 -8.24 17.70
CA VAL A 45 21.45 -8.54 17.81
C VAL A 45 20.61 -7.83 16.73
N PRO A 46 20.76 -6.51 16.49
CA PRO A 46 20.05 -5.84 15.40
C PRO A 46 20.43 -6.40 14.02
N VAL A 47 21.72 -6.69 13.79
CA VAL A 47 22.17 -7.27 12.51
C VAL A 47 21.55 -8.65 12.28
N ALA A 48 21.53 -9.52 13.30
CA ALA A 48 20.89 -10.82 13.20
C ALA A 48 19.37 -10.72 13.00
N ALA A 49 18.70 -9.78 13.68
CA ALA A 49 17.28 -9.52 13.51
C ALA A 49 16.96 -9.03 12.08
N LEU A 50 17.74 -8.10 11.55
CA LEU A 50 17.60 -7.60 10.18
C LEU A 50 17.85 -8.72 9.15
N GLY A 51 18.91 -9.51 9.33
CA GLY A 51 19.18 -10.67 8.49
C GLY A 51 18.06 -11.70 8.50
N SER A 52 17.49 -11.98 9.68
CA SER A 52 16.34 -12.89 9.80
C SER A 52 15.09 -12.32 9.13
N ALA A 53 14.84 -11.01 9.22
CA ALA A 53 13.74 -10.35 8.53
C ALA A 53 13.89 -10.47 7.01
N PHE A 54 15.08 -10.23 6.45
CA PHE A 54 15.34 -10.41 5.02
C PHE A 54 15.15 -11.86 4.56
N VAL A 55 15.59 -12.83 5.35
CA VAL A 55 15.35 -14.25 5.05
C VAL A 55 13.85 -14.55 5.05
N ALA A 56 13.11 -14.08 6.06
CA ALA A 56 11.67 -14.27 6.14
C ALA A 56 10.95 -13.65 4.93
N ILE A 57 11.26 -12.39 4.58
CA ILE A 57 10.70 -11.73 3.40
C ILE A 57 11.03 -12.50 2.11
N ARG A 58 12.28 -12.94 1.95
CA ARG A 58 12.68 -13.72 0.77
C ARG A 58 11.92 -15.06 0.67
N LEU A 59 11.56 -15.69 1.79
CA LEU A 59 10.76 -16.90 1.80
C LEU A 59 9.35 -16.68 1.22
N HIS A 60 8.77 -15.47 1.37
CA HIS A 60 7.52 -15.14 0.70
C HIS A 60 7.63 -15.10 -0.83
N TYR A 61 8.83 -15.00 -1.40
CA TYR A 61 9.05 -15.06 -2.87
C TYR A 61 9.26 -16.46 -3.41
N THR A 62 9.27 -17.49 -2.56
CA THR A 62 9.49 -18.89 -2.97
C THR A 62 8.20 -19.59 -3.37
N GLY A 63 8.31 -20.69 -4.11
CA GLY A 63 7.19 -21.48 -4.62
C GLY A 63 6.67 -20.96 -5.96
N ASP A 64 5.65 -21.64 -6.50
CA ASP A 64 5.04 -21.29 -7.77
C ASP A 64 3.70 -20.59 -7.53
N PRO A 65 3.41 -19.50 -8.28
CA PRO A 65 2.12 -18.85 -8.25
C PRO A 65 0.99 -19.79 -8.67
N SER A 66 -0.14 -19.75 -7.97
CA SER A 66 -1.35 -20.46 -8.38
C SER A 66 -1.83 -20.00 -9.77
N ALA A 67 -2.32 -20.92 -10.59
CA ALA A 67 -2.96 -20.61 -11.87
C ALA A 67 -4.23 -19.76 -11.70
N GLU A 68 -4.87 -19.84 -10.53
CA GLU A 68 -6.03 -19.02 -10.19
C GLU A 68 -5.65 -17.57 -9.83
N ALA A 69 -4.38 -17.31 -9.46
CA ALA A 69 -3.90 -15.99 -9.07
C ALA A 69 -3.58 -15.16 -10.33
N ARG A 70 -4.59 -14.59 -10.94
CA ARG A 70 -4.54 -13.76 -12.15
C ARG A 70 -5.63 -12.70 -12.10
N THR A 71 -5.70 -11.82 -13.11
CA THR A 71 -6.69 -10.74 -13.18
C THR A 71 -8.12 -11.23 -12.98
N ARG A 72 -8.93 -10.39 -12.33
CA ARG A 72 -10.38 -10.56 -12.16
C ARG A 72 -11.16 -9.52 -12.98
N GLY A 73 -10.48 -8.76 -13.85
CA GLY A 73 -11.09 -7.62 -14.55
C GLY A 73 -11.48 -6.50 -13.60
N ARG A 74 -10.66 -6.27 -12.56
CA ARG A 74 -10.85 -5.22 -11.54
C ARG A 74 -9.60 -4.39 -11.32
N ASP A 75 -8.72 -4.40 -12.31
CA ASP A 75 -7.46 -3.65 -12.22
C ASP A 75 -7.72 -2.15 -12.40
N ALA A 76 -6.81 -1.33 -11.92
CA ALA A 76 -6.86 0.12 -12.06
C ALA A 76 -5.59 0.68 -12.70
N LEU A 77 -5.70 1.90 -13.24
CA LEU A 77 -4.57 2.66 -13.76
C LEU A 77 -4.65 4.09 -13.25
N TRP A 78 -3.56 4.59 -12.65
CA TRP A 78 -3.41 6.01 -12.33
C TRP A 78 -3.02 6.79 -13.59
N LEU A 79 -3.78 7.84 -13.88
CA LEU A 79 -3.59 8.76 -14.99
C LEU A 79 -3.14 10.12 -14.50
N GLY A 80 -2.12 10.66 -15.14
CA GLY A 80 -1.58 11.98 -14.79
C GLY A 80 -2.51 13.14 -15.11
N HIS A 81 -2.17 14.30 -14.61
CA HIS A 81 -2.94 15.54 -14.71
C HIS A 81 -3.19 16.02 -16.16
N ALA A 82 -2.32 15.62 -17.09
CA ALA A 82 -2.42 15.98 -18.51
C ALA A 82 -3.76 15.63 -19.18
N TRP A 83 -4.50 14.68 -18.61
CA TRP A 83 -5.79 14.25 -19.12
C TRP A 83 -6.93 15.27 -18.90
N VAL A 84 -6.78 16.14 -17.92
CA VAL A 84 -7.83 17.08 -17.52
C VAL A 84 -7.44 18.56 -17.66
N ASP A 85 -6.18 18.87 -17.95
CA ASP A 85 -5.67 20.25 -18.07
C ASP A 85 -5.60 20.80 -19.51
N GLY A 86 -5.93 19.95 -20.50
CA GLY A 86 -5.95 20.34 -21.92
C GLY A 86 -4.74 19.90 -22.75
N ARG A 87 -3.75 19.25 -22.16
CA ARG A 87 -2.58 18.71 -22.88
C ARG A 87 -2.88 17.43 -23.67
N LYS A 88 -3.98 16.74 -23.37
CA LYS A 88 -4.47 15.54 -24.04
C LYS A 88 -5.75 15.79 -24.82
N GLY A 89 -5.98 15.00 -25.91
CA GLY A 89 -7.12 15.12 -26.80
C GLY A 89 -7.68 13.77 -27.25
N GLU A 90 -8.58 13.78 -28.25
CA GLU A 90 -9.28 12.58 -28.76
C GLU A 90 -8.29 11.51 -29.27
N ALA A 91 -7.16 11.90 -29.88
CA ALA A 91 -6.15 10.95 -30.34
C ALA A 91 -5.48 10.19 -29.17
N ASP A 92 -5.29 10.88 -28.02
CA ASP A 92 -4.75 10.27 -26.82
C ASP A 92 -5.77 9.31 -26.19
N VAL A 93 -7.06 9.67 -26.15
CA VAL A 93 -8.13 8.77 -25.72
C VAL A 93 -8.18 7.52 -26.61
N ALA A 94 -8.09 7.66 -27.93
CA ALA A 94 -8.03 6.52 -28.84
C ALA A 94 -6.77 5.65 -28.61
N ALA A 95 -5.64 6.23 -28.24
CA ALA A 95 -4.43 5.50 -27.84
C ALA A 95 -4.63 4.75 -26.52
N LEU A 96 -5.24 5.38 -25.53
CA LEU A 96 -5.58 4.75 -24.23
C LEU A 96 -6.50 3.54 -24.45
N VAL A 97 -7.55 3.68 -25.28
CA VAL A 97 -8.46 2.56 -25.63
C VAL A 97 -7.68 1.36 -26.19
N ARG A 98 -6.77 1.60 -27.13
CA ARG A 98 -5.92 0.53 -27.67
C ARG A 98 -5.01 -0.08 -26.61
N GLN A 99 -4.48 0.74 -25.73
CA GLN A 99 -3.61 0.31 -24.65
C GLN A 99 -4.32 -0.58 -23.63
N LEU A 100 -5.58 -0.25 -23.33
CA LEU A 100 -6.41 -0.99 -22.35
C LEU A 100 -7.08 -2.23 -22.94
N ALA A 101 -7.17 -2.35 -24.27
CA ALA A 101 -7.80 -3.49 -24.92
C ALA A 101 -7.17 -4.81 -24.46
N GLY A 102 -7.99 -5.75 -23.99
CA GLY A 102 -7.55 -7.06 -23.47
C GLY A 102 -6.77 -6.99 -22.17
N THR A 103 -6.90 -5.91 -21.38
CA THR A 103 -6.39 -5.83 -19.99
C THR A 103 -7.51 -6.08 -19.00
N GLY A 104 -7.15 -6.18 -17.71
CA GLY A 104 -8.10 -6.22 -16.60
C GLY A 104 -8.53 -4.86 -16.07
N VAL A 105 -8.07 -3.76 -16.69
CA VAL A 105 -8.30 -2.39 -16.18
C VAL A 105 -9.77 -2.03 -16.32
N ARG A 106 -10.37 -1.71 -15.18
CA ARG A 106 -11.76 -1.27 -15.03
C ARG A 106 -11.87 0.12 -14.43
N ASP A 107 -10.87 0.55 -13.68
CA ASP A 107 -10.85 1.86 -13.01
C ASP A 107 -9.71 2.72 -13.54
N LEU A 108 -10.00 4.00 -13.81
CA LEU A 108 -9.02 5.03 -14.11
C LEU A 108 -9.04 6.05 -12.98
N TYR A 109 -7.93 6.18 -12.24
CA TYR A 109 -7.75 7.24 -11.24
C TYR A 109 -7.09 8.43 -11.92
N VAL A 110 -7.86 9.47 -12.21
CA VAL A 110 -7.39 10.62 -12.99
C VAL A 110 -7.05 11.76 -12.05
N HIS A 111 -5.79 12.20 -12.06
CA HIS A 111 -5.34 13.30 -11.23
C HIS A 111 -6.04 14.59 -11.65
N THR A 112 -7.05 15.02 -10.89
CA THR A 112 -7.85 16.22 -11.16
C THR A 112 -7.34 17.44 -10.42
N GLY A 113 -6.44 17.29 -9.49
CA GLY A 113 -5.78 18.37 -8.77
C GLY A 113 -4.68 17.78 -7.93
N PRO A 114 -3.77 18.58 -7.33
CA PRO A 114 -3.81 18.59 -5.88
C PRO A 114 -4.98 19.42 -5.38
N LEU A 115 -5.46 19.12 -4.19
CA LEU A 115 -6.28 20.06 -3.43
C LEU A 115 -5.39 21.21 -2.98
N GLU A 116 -5.98 22.38 -2.74
CA GLU A 116 -5.32 23.40 -1.93
C GLU A 116 -5.26 22.93 -0.47
N HIS A 117 -4.26 23.38 0.29
CA HIS A 117 -4.08 22.97 1.70
C HIS A 117 -5.26 23.35 2.63
N ASP A 118 -6.22 24.10 2.12
CA ASP A 118 -7.49 24.36 2.81
C ASP A 118 -8.59 23.34 2.47
N GLY A 119 -8.34 22.42 1.54
CA GLY A 119 -9.26 21.39 1.07
C GLY A 119 -10.09 21.77 -0.15
N SER A 120 -9.94 22.98 -0.69
CA SER A 120 -10.62 23.40 -1.90
C SER A 120 -9.97 22.87 -3.17
N LEU A 121 -10.74 22.75 -4.26
CA LEU A 121 -10.26 22.33 -5.58
C LEU A 121 -10.57 23.44 -6.60
N PRO A 122 -9.58 24.23 -7.02
CA PRO A 122 -9.81 25.26 -8.01
C PRO A 122 -10.27 24.69 -9.37
N PRO A 123 -11.40 25.16 -9.95
CA PRO A 123 -11.86 24.64 -11.26
C PRO A 123 -10.86 24.84 -12.40
N ALA A 124 -9.97 25.81 -12.26
CA ALA A 124 -8.93 26.12 -13.25
C ALA A 124 -7.88 25.02 -13.42
N VAL A 125 -7.70 24.12 -12.44
CA VAL A 125 -6.70 23.05 -12.55
C VAL A 125 -7.20 21.85 -13.36
N HIS A 126 -8.52 21.72 -13.58
CA HIS A 126 -9.10 20.60 -14.34
C HIS A 126 -10.16 21.06 -15.38
N PRO A 127 -9.84 22.05 -16.24
CA PRO A 127 -10.82 22.65 -17.14
C PRO A 127 -11.42 21.66 -18.16
N ARG A 128 -10.77 20.52 -18.38
CA ARG A 128 -11.20 19.47 -19.31
C ARG A 128 -11.77 18.23 -18.62
N GLY A 129 -12.07 18.29 -17.30
CA GLY A 129 -12.57 17.14 -16.55
C GLY A 129 -13.82 16.51 -17.18
N ARG A 130 -14.86 17.31 -17.47
CA ARG A 130 -16.08 16.83 -18.13
C ARG A 130 -15.82 16.27 -19.53
N TRP A 131 -14.99 16.94 -20.34
CA TRP A 131 -14.63 16.42 -21.66
C TRP A 131 -14.00 15.03 -21.55
N PHE A 132 -13.11 14.82 -20.58
CA PHE A 132 -12.42 13.56 -20.40
C PHE A 132 -13.40 12.44 -19.99
N THR A 133 -14.26 12.67 -19.00
CA THR A 133 -15.26 11.69 -18.58
C THR A 133 -16.18 11.33 -19.75
N ASP A 134 -16.72 12.30 -20.48
CA ASP A 134 -17.57 12.08 -21.65
C ASP A 134 -16.84 11.29 -22.76
N ALA A 135 -15.57 11.58 -23.02
CA ALA A 135 -14.77 10.90 -24.05
C ALA A 135 -14.50 9.43 -23.68
N VAL A 136 -14.14 9.18 -22.40
CA VAL A 136 -13.90 7.80 -21.93
C VAL A 136 -15.20 7.00 -21.90
N HIS A 137 -16.29 7.54 -21.38
CA HIS A 137 -17.59 6.82 -21.34
C HIS A 137 -18.10 6.44 -22.72
N ARG A 138 -17.88 7.30 -23.74
CA ARG A 138 -18.22 6.96 -25.14
C ARG A 138 -17.37 5.82 -25.68
N ALA A 139 -16.07 5.79 -25.33
CA ALA A 139 -15.11 4.85 -25.93
C ALA A 139 -14.97 3.54 -25.14
N LEU A 140 -15.17 3.59 -23.82
CA LEU A 140 -14.96 2.51 -22.85
C LEU A 140 -16.12 2.51 -21.82
N PRO A 141 -17.35 2.16 -22.20
CA PRO A 141 -18.55 2.31 -21.35
C PRO A 141 -18.51 1.48 -20.05
N ASP A 142 -17.69 0.44 -19.99
CA ASP A 142 -17.55 -0.44 -18.82
C ASP A 142 -16.42 0.01 -17.87
N VAL A 143 -15.68 1.08 -18.21
CA VAL A 143 -14.57 1.61 -17.40
C VAL A 143 -15.06 2.77 -16.56
N ARG A 144 -14.81 2.73 -15.25
CA ARG A 144 -15.11 3.81 -14.32
C ARG A 144 -13.98 4.83 -14.30
N VAL A 145 -14.35 6.10 -14.32
CA VAL A 145 -13.40 7.22 -14.22
C VAL A 145 -13.56 7.84 -12.84
N GLN A 146 -12.58 7.65 -11.98
CA GLN A 146 -12.57 8.22 -10.63
C GLN A 146 -11.63 9.43 -10.58
N SER A 147 -12.09 10.51 -9.97
CA SER A 147 -11.26 11.70 -9.75
C SER A 147 -10.25 11.41 -8.65
N TRP A 148 -8.96 11.46 -8.99
CA TRP A 148 -7.89 11.35 -8.01
C TRP A 148 -7.62 12.72 -7.39
N LEU A 149 -7.98 12.85 -6.11
CA LEU A 149 -7.77 14.00 -5.26
C LEU A 149 -6.71 13.66 -4.23
N GLY A 150 -5.61 14.39 -4.25
CA GLY A 150 -4.51 14.19 -3.32
C GLY A 150 -4.02 15.53 -2.75
N ASP A 151 -3.36 15.46 -1.61
CA ASP A 151 -2.56 16.54 -1.03
C ASP A 151 -1.63 15.98 0.05
N GLU A 152 -0.57 16.75 0.38
CA GLU A 152 0.17 16.53 1.60
C GLU A 152 -0.69 16.88 2.81
N VAL A 153 -0.70 15.99 3.82
CA VAL A 153 -1.50 16.20 5.03
C VAL A 153 -0.62 16.34 6.27
N LYS A 154 -1.13 17.05 7.27
CA LYS A 154 -0.43 17.15 8.56
C LYS A 154 -0.11 15.75 9.13
N PRO A 155 1.09 15.59 9.74
CA PRO A 155 1.88 16.65 10.37
C PRO A 155 2.85 17.38 9.45
N GLU A 156 2.82 17.16 8.14
CA GLU A 156 3.70 17.88 7.23
C GLU A 156 3.48 19.41 7.32
N LYS A 157 4.57 20.15 7.10
CA LYS A 157 4.52 21.60 7.24
C LYS A 157 3.71 22.22 6.12
N ASP A 158 2.88 23.21 6.46
CA ASP A 158 2.03 23.93 5.51
C ASP A 158 1.11 23.00 4.69
N ALA A 159 0.63 21.89 5.30
CA ALA A 159 -0.16 20.83 4.70
C ALA A 159 -1.62 20.86 5.17
N LEU A 160 -2.47 20.13 4.45
CA LEU A 160 -3.90 19.98 4.70
C LEU A 160 -4.16 19.41 6.10
N ASP A 161 -5.04 20.06 6.89
CA ASP A 161 -5.41 19.61 8.24
C ASP A 161 -6.72 18.84 8.24
N LEU A 162 -6.66 17.52 8.22
CA LEU A 162 -7.86 16.68 8.27
C LEU A 162 -8.51 16.63 9.66
N GLU A 163 -7.83 17.06 10.72
CA GLU A 163 -8.47 17.15 12.04
C GLU A 163 -9.35 18.42 12.16
N ASP A 164 -9.17 19.40 11.26
CA ASP A 164 -10.03 20.57 11.14
C ASP A 164 -11.34 20.26 10.37
N ALA A 165 -12.49 20.46 11.02
CA ALA A 165 -13.79 20.15 10.42
C ALA A 165 -14.11 21.04 9.19
N PRO A 166 -13.89 22.37 9.19
CA PRO A 166 -14.03 23.21 8.00
C PRO A 166 -13.21 22.74 6.80
N THR A 167 -11.99 22.23 7.02
CA THR A 167 -11.16 21.66 5.95
C THR A 167 -11.81 20.41 5.36
N ARG A 168 -12.29 19.48 6.19
CA ARG A 168 -13.03 18.30 5.70
C ARG A 168 -14.31 18.66 4.93
N ASP A 169 -15.00 19.72 5.36
CA ASP A 169 -16.20 20.20 4.65
C ASP A 169 -15.85 20.70 3.24
N ARG A 170 -14.70 21.40 3.07
CA ARG A 170 -14.23 21.84 1.76
C ARG A 170 -13.77 20.67 0.88
N VAL A 171 -13.03 19.69 1.44
CA VAL A 171 -12.69 18.45 0.72
C VAL A 171 -13.97 17.73 0.25
N THR A 172 -14.98 17.65 1.11
CA THR A 172 -16.28 17.05 0.74
C THR A 172 -16.99 17.85 -0.35
N ALA A 173 -16.88 19.17 -0.36
CA ALA A 173 -17.40 20.02 -1.43
C ALA A 173 -16.63 19.79 -2.75
N SER A 174 -15.30 19.65 -2.69
CA SER A 174 -14.45 19.30 -3.83
C SER A 174 -14.81 17.92 -4.41
N ALA A 175 -15.13 16.95 -3.58
CA ALA A 175 -15.65 15.65 -4.02
C ALA A 175 -16.99 15.80 -4.77
N ARG A 176 -17.92 16.63 -4.29
CA ARG A 176 -19.17 16.92 -5.02
C ARG A 176 -18.91 17.57 -6.36
N GLN A 177 -17.99 18.55 -6.41
CA GLN A 177 -17.62 19.28 -7.62
C GLN A 177 -17.15 18.32 -8.73
N VAL A 178 -16.26 17.38 -8.44
CA VAL A 178 -15.79 16.43 -9.47
C VAL A 178 -16.88 15.45 -9.89
N LEU A 179 -17.73 14.99 -8.99
CA LEU A 179 -18.88 14.14 -9.34
C LEU A 179 -19.89 14.89 -10.25
N ASP A 180 -20.05 16.20 -10.09
CA ASP A 180 -20.87 17.03 -10.96
C ASP A 180 -20.27 17.20 -12.38
N LEU A 181 -18.99 16.87 -12.56
CA LEU A 181 -18.31 16.77 -13.87
C LEU A 181 -18.47 15.41 -14.55
N GLY A 182 -19.18 14.46 -13.94
CA GLY A 182 -19.45 13.15 -14.52
C GLY A 182 -18.42 12.07 -14.14
N PHE A 183 -17.58 12.31 -13.14
CA PHE A 183 -16.73 11.26 -12.60
C PHE A 183 -17.57 10.18 -11.89
N ASP A 184 -17.22 8.91 -12.06
CA ASP A 184 -17.89 7.74 -11.49
C ASP A 184 -17.43 7.44 -10.05
N GLY A 185 -16.55 8.26 -9.52
CA GLY A 185 -16.03 8.08 -8.16
C GLY A 185 -15.01 9.13 -7.76
N VAL A 186 -14.62 9.03 -6.51
CA VAL A 186 -13.55 9.82 -5.89
C VAL A 186 -12.50 8.85 -5.37
N HIS A 187 -11.25 9.07 -5.75
CA HIS A 187 -10.08 8.36 -5.27
C HIS A 187 -9.22 9.31 -4.44
N PHE A 188 -9.17 9.11 -3.13
CA PHE A 188 -8.32 9.91 -2.26
C PHE A 188 -6.91 9.33 -2.15
N ASP A 189 -5.92 10.21 -2.31
CA ASP A 189 -4.50 9.93 -2.14
C ASP A 189 -3.90 11.03 -1.27
N MET A 190 -4.16 10.90 0.02
CA MET A 190 -3.74 11.85 1.06
C MET A 190 -2.52 11.30 1.79
N GLU A 191 -1.40 12.00 1.75
CA GLU A 191 -0.15 11.48 2.31
C GLU A 191 0.63 12.53 3.12
N PRO A 192 1.21 12.11 4.25
CA PRO A 192 1.09 10.82 4.93
C PRO A 192 -0.08 10.79 5.91
N ILE A 193 -1.01 9.87 5.76
CA ILE A 193 -2.00 9.61 6.83
C ILE A 193 -1.34 8.77 7.93
N ARG A 194 -1.31 9.27 9.15
CA ARG A 194 -0.82 8.51 10.31
C ARG A 194 -1.91 7.60 10.86
N PRO A 195 -1.58 6.35 11.26
CA PRO A 195 -2.52 5.49 11.97
C PRO A 195 -3.12 6.20 13.17
N GLY A 196 -4.45 6.09 13.32
CA GLY A 196 -5.19 6.75 14.39
C GLY A 196 -5.70 8.16 14.08
N SER A 197 -5.47 8.73 12.87
CA SER A 197 -6.09 9.99 12.46
C SER A 197 -7.62 9.85 12.47
N ALA A 198 -8.27 10.55 13.40
CA ALA A 198 -9.73 10.59 13.49
C ALA A 198 -10.32 11.44 12.36
N GLY A 199 -9.61 12.47 11.93
CA GLY A 199 -10.00 13.36 10.84
C GLY A 199 -10.09 12.63 9.51
N TRP A 200 -9.16 11.71 9.22
CA TRP A 200 -9.24 10.85 8.03
C TRP A 200 -10.50 9.99 8.00
N LEU A 201 -10.77 9.26 9.08
CA LEU A 201 -11.97 8.42 9.16
C LEU A 201 -13.25 9.26 9.08
N ALA A 202 -13.26 10.44 9.73
CA ALA A 202 -14.38 11.37 9.65
C ALA A 202 -14.59 11.92 8.23
N LEU A 203 -13.53 12.20 7.48
CA LEU A 203 -13.64 12.59 6.07
C LEU A 203 -14.31 11.50 5.23
N LEU A 204 -13.87 10.26 5.38
CA LEU A 204 -14.48 9.13 4.66
C LEU A 204 -15.96 8.97 5.01
N ASP A 205 -16.32 9.09 6.29
CA ASP A 205 -17.71 9.04 6.77
C ASP A 205 -18.55 10.21 6.22
N GLN A 206 -17.96 11.40 5.97
CA GLN A 206 -18.62 12.55 5.35
C GLN A 206 -18.80 12.39 3.83
N VAL A 207 -17.82 11.80 3.12
CA VAL A 207 -17.86 11.65 1.67
C VAL A 207 -18.67 10.44 1.23
N ARG A 208 -18.69 9.37 2.02
CA ARG A 208 -19.43 8.14 1.70
C ARG A 208 -20.91 8.38 1.28
N PRO A 209 -21.73 9.13 2.02
CA PRO A 209 -23.11 9.39 1.59
C PRO A 209 -23.19 10.25 0.31
N VAL A 210 -22.18 11.07 0.03
CA VAL A 210 -22.11 11.88 -1.20
C VAL A 210 -21.90 11.00 -2.43
N THR A 211 -20.94 10.08 -2.38
CA THR A 211 -20.66 9.13 -3.46
C THR A 211 -21.81 8.13 -3.62
N ALA A 212 -22.29 7.52 -2.53
CA ALA A 212 -23.38 6.56 -2.54
C ALA A 212 -24.69 7.14 -3.10
N GLY A 213 -25.01 8.40 -2.76
CA GLY A 213 -26.19 9.09 -3.29
C GLY A 213 -26.17 9.35 -4.80
N ARG A 214 -25.00 9.21 -5.44
CA ARG A 214 -24.80 9.31 -6.89
C ARG A 214 -24.51 7.96 -7.57
N GLY A 215 -24.47 6.86 -6.83
CA GLY A 215 -24.02 5.56 -7.33
C GLY A 215 -22.53 5.56 -7.71
N ALA A 216 -21.76 6.49 -7.18
CA ALA A 216 -20.34 6.66 -7.44
C ALA A 216 -19.47 5.91 -6.42
N ALA A 217 -18.28 5.50 -6.83
CA ALA A 217 -17.33 4.80 -5.96
C ALA A 217 -16.59 5.77 -5.04
N LEU A 218 -16.28 5.32 -3.82
CA LEU A 218 -15.30 5.93 -2.95
C LEU A 218 -14.11 5.00 -2.85
N SER A 219 -12.93 5.44 -3.24
CA SER A 219 -11.70 4.66 -3.15
C SER A 219 -10.56 5.46 -2.53
N VAL A 220 -9.54 4.74 -2.06
CA VAL A 220 -8.37 5.36 -1.43
C VAL A 220 -7.08 4.67 -1.88
N ALA A 221 -6.00 5.44 -2.04
CA ALA A 221 -4.65 4.94 -1.95
C ALA A 221 -4.29 4.73 -0.47
N ALA A 222 -3.69 3.61 -0.16
CA ALA A 222 -3.26 3.29 1.20
C ALA A 222 -1.76 2.98 1.20
N PRO A 223 -1.02 3.43 2.22
CA PRO A 223 0.36 3.01 2.39
C PRO A 223 0.43 1.52 2.71
N GLN A 224 1.65 1.00 2.77
CA GLN A 224 1.91 -0.38 3.12
C GLN A 224 1.42 -0.69 4.54
N LEU A 225 1.08 -1.97 4.78
CA LEU A 225 0.70 -2.45 6.11
C LEU A 225 1.94 -2.83 6.93
N ASP A 226 1.87 -2.69 8.24
CA ASP A 226 2.92 -3.13 9.15
C ASP A 226 3.32 -4.59 8.88
N PRO A 227 4.54 -4.86 8.41
CA PRO A 227 5.02 -6.24 8.26
C PRO A 227 5.29 -6.93 9.61
N VAL A 228 5.42 -6.14 10.68
CA VAL A 228 5.55 -6.59 12.08
C VAL A 228 4.73 -5.63 12.95
N PRO A 229 3.84 -6.12 13.82
CA PRO A 229 3.00 -5.28 14.66
C PRO A 229 3.80 -4.22 15.43
N GLY A 230 3.40 -2.96 15.30
CA GLY A 230 4.03 -1.80 15.96
C GLY A 230 5.23 -1.20 15.22
N LEU A 231 5.59 -1.69 14.05
CA LEU A 231 6.68 -1.12 13.26
C LEU A 231 6.36 0.31 12.80
N HIS A 232 5.08 0.62 12.50
CA HIS A 232 4.63 1.98 12.19
C HIS A 232 5.00 2.96 13.31
N THR A 233 4.78 2.59 14.57
CA THR A 233 5.13 3.45 15.72
C THR A 233 6.64 3.69 15.80
N ALA A 234 7.45 2.63 15.63
CA ALA A 234 8.91 2.76 15.61
C ALA A 234 9.38 3.62 14.41
N GLY A 235 8.78 3.46 13.24
CA GLY A 235 9.04 4.25 12.05
C GLY A 235 8.77 5.74 12.30
N ILE A 236 7.59 6.09 12.81
CA ILE A 236 7.22 7.48 13.13
C ILE A 236 8.19 8.08 14.16
N LEU A 237 8.54 7.34 15.22
CA LEU A 237 9.47 7.84 16.25
C LEU A 237 10.88 8.10 15.73
N LEU A 238 11.34 7.37 14.71
CA LEU A 238 12.70 7.47 14.18
C LEU A 238 12.81 8.46 13.01
N THR A 239 11.76 8.59 12.18
CA THR A 239 11.80 9.34 10.93
C THR A 239 10.81 10.48 10.85
N ASP A 240 9.89 10.58 11.81
CA ASP A 240 8.72 11.46 11.82
C ASP A 240 7.74 11.24 10.64
N HIS A 241 7.97 10.21 9.82
CA HIS A 241 7.11 9.85 8.68
C HIS A 241 6.36 8.55 8.93
N GLY A 242 5.07 8.54 8.61
CA GLY A 242 4.22 7.35 8.63
C GLY A 242 4.33 6.55 7.33
N LYS A 243 5.15 5.50 7.31
CA LYS A 243 5.31 4.63 6.13
C LYS A 243 4.31 3.47 6.10
N TRP A 244 3.84 3.04 7.25
CA TRP A 244 2.97 1.87 7.39
C TRP A 244 1.73 2.20 8.20
N TRP A 245 0.63 1.55 7.83
CA TRP A 245 -0.56 1.49 8.69
C TRP A 245 -0.59 0.17 9.46
N ASP A 246 -1.04 0.22 10.72
CA ASP A 246 -1.41 -1.02 11.40
C ASP A 246 -2.68 -1.62 10.78
N GLN A 247 -2.82 -2.96 10.91
CA GLN A 247 -3.91 -3.68 10.26
C GLN A 247 -5.30 -3.24 10.74
N ALA A 248 -5.42 -2.84 12.00
CA ALA A 248 -6.71 -2.40 12.56
C ALA A 248 -7.14 -1.07 11.93
N TYR A 249 -6.24 -0.09 11.82
CA TYR A 249 -6.52 1.19 11.19
C TYR A 249 -6.79 1.05 9.69
N PHE A 250 -6.03 0.17 9.01
CA PHE A 250 -6.31 -0.19 7.62
C PHE A 250 -7.71 -0.77 7.46
N THR A 251 -8.11 -1.70 8.32
CA THR A 251 -9.47 -2.30 8.33
C THR A 251 -10.55 -1.25 8.55
N GLU A 252 -10.34 -0.31 9.47
CA GLU A 252 -11.28 0.79 9.73
C GLU A 252 -11.44 1.71 8.50
N THR A 253 -10.36 1.99 7.79
CA THR A 253 -10.40 2.71 6.50
C THR A 253 -11.14 1.89 5.44
N ALA A 254 -10.78 0.62 5.26
CA ALA A 254 -11.36 -0.26 4.25
C ALA A 254 -12.87 -0.46 4.42
N ARG A 255 -13.39 -0.45 5.65
CA ARG A 255 -14.85 -0.55 5.92
C ARG A 255 -15.65 0.67 5.45
N ARG A 256 -15.00 1.80 5.21
CA ARG A 256 -15.63 3.09 4.85
C ARG A 256 -15.63 3.36 3.36
N VAL A 257 -14.95 2.52 2.57
CA VAL A 257 -14.75 2.73 1.14
C VAL A 257 -15.22 1.53 0.32
N ASP A 258 -15.35 1.71 -0.99
CA ASP A 258 -15.70 0.63 -1.91
C ASP A 258 -14.44 -0.08 -2.45
N GLN A 259 -13.28 0.61 -2.43
CA GLN A 259 -12.05 0.10 -2.99
C GLN A 259 -10.83 0.69 -2.28
N VAL A 260 -9.81 -0.13 -2.06
CA VAL A 260 -8.51 0.28 -1.51
C VAL A 260 -7.40 -0.18 -2.46
N ALA A 261 -6.50 0.73 -2.81
CA ALA A 261 -5.28 0.44 -3.56
C ALA A 261 -4.06 0.58 -2.64
N VAL A 262 -3.41 -0.52 -2.29
CA VAL A 262 -2.21 -0.51 -1.44
C VAL A 262 -0.98 -0.19 -2.28
N MET A 263 -0.26 0.87 -1.95
CA MET A 263 0.96 1.30 -2.65
C MET A 263 2.14 0.39 -2.30
N ALA A 264 2.26 -0.76 -2.99
CA ALA A 264 3.28 -1.77 -2.74
C ALA A 264 4.58 -1.50 -3.52
N TYR A 265 4.97 -0.24 -3.65
CA TYR A 265 6.22 0.27 -4.24
C TYR A 265 6.88 1.28 -3.29
N ASP A 266 8.00 1.88 -3.68
CA ASP A 266 8.82 2.77 -2.85
C ASP A 266 9.24 2.08 -1.53
N THR A 267 9.68 0.83 -1.63
CA THR A 267 9.99 -0.05 -0.49
C THR A 267 11.44 0.01 -0.05
N SER A 268 12.34 0.57 -0.90
CA SER A 268 13.79 0.52 -0.74
C SER A 268 14.38 -0.89 -0.70
N MET A 269 13.66 -1.91 -1.11
CA MET A 269 14.17 -3.28 -1.11
C MET A 269 15.34 -3.42 -2.11
N PRO A 270 16.47 -4.01 -1.70
CA PRO A 270 17.70 -3.94 -2.50
C PRO A 270 17.76 -4.95 -3.67
N THR A 271 16.84 -5.90 -3.76
CA THR A 271 16.82 -6.92 -4.82
C THR A 271 15.40 -7.34 -5.16
N GLU A 272 15.16 -7.78 -6.41
CA GLU A 272 13.85 -8.28 -6.86
C GLU A 272 13.26 -9.38 -5.94
N PRO A 273 14.03 -10.40 -5.49
CA PRO A 273 13.46 -11.42 -4.60
C PRO A 273 13.04 -10.90 -3.22
N LEU A 274 13.67 -9.84 -2.72
CA LEU A 274 13.25 -9.19 -1.48
C LEU A 274 12.03 -8.30 -1.74
N TYR A 275 12.04 -7.54 -2.82
CA TYR A 275 10.90 -6.71 -3.20
C TYR A 275 9.66 -7.56 -3.48
N GLY A 276 9.74 -8.55 -4.36
CA GLY A 276 8.62 -9.43 -4.67
C GLY A 276 8.13 -10.23 -3.45
N GLY A 277 9.03 -10.64 -2.54
CA GLY A 277 8.67 -11.25 -1.27
C GLY A 277 7.94 -10.29 -0.34
N TYR A 278 8.35 -9.04 -0.31
CA TYR A 278 7.66 -7.99 0.44
C TYR A 278 6.26 -7.72 -0.15
N VAL A 279 6.12 -7.64 -1.48
CA VAL A 279 4.81 -7.50 -2.14
C VAL A 279 3.90 -8.69 -1.84
N ALA A 280 4.44 -9.92 -1.79
CA ALA A 280 3.65 -11.10 -1.41
C ALA A 280 3.14 -10.98 0.03
N LEU A 281 4.00 -10.59 0.97
CA LEU A 281 3.62 -10.34 2.37
C LEU A 281 2.57 -9.23 2.47
N GLN A 282 2.75 -8.09 1.77
CA GLN A 282 1.77 -7.00 1.75
C GLN A 282 0.42 -7.47 1.19
N THR A 283 0.42 -8.31 0.17
CA THR A 283 -0.79 -8.90 -0.40
C THR A 283 -1.52 -9.79 0.61
N GLU A 284 -0.78 -10.65 1.33
CA GLU A 284 -1.33 -11.53 2.38
C GLU A 284 -1.96 -10.69 3.51
N LEU A 285 -1.24 -9.70 4.04
CA LEU A 285 -1.72 -8.81 5.11
C LEU A 285 -2.95 -7.99 4.68
N ALA A 286 -2.92 -7.44 3.46
CA ALA A 286 -4.03 -6.66 2.94
C ALA A 286 -5.29 -7.51 2.71
N LEU A 287 -5.15 -8.74 2.23
CA LEU A 287 -6.26 -9.70 2.07
C LEU A 287 -6.89 -10.04 3.43
N GLU A 288 -6.08 -10.24 4.47
CA GLU A 288 -6.57 -10.50 5.82
C GLU A 288 -7.34 -9.31 6.40
N ALA A 289 -6.83 -8.09 6.17
CA ALA A 289 -7.39 -6.87 6.76
C ALA A 289 -8.56 -6.26 5.97
N THR A 290 -8.77 -6.65 4.68
CA THR A 290 -9.81 -6.05 3.82
C THR A 290 -11.10 -6.86 3.87
N PRO A 291 -12.26 -6.25 4.19
CA PRO A 291 -13.56 -6.91 4.14
C PRO A 291 -13.86 -7.52 2.75
N ALA A 292 -14.53 -8.66 2.71
CA ALA A 292 -14.78 -9.41 1.46
C ALA A 292 -15.57 -8.63 0.39
N GLY A 293 -16.37 -7.65 0.80
CA GLY A 293 -17.18 -6.81 -0.09
C GLY A 293 -16.42 -5.63 -0.70
N VAL A 294 -15.20 -5.35 -0.24
CA VAL A 294 -14.37 -4.22 -0.69
C VAL A 294 -13.39 -4.69 -1.77
N ASP A 295 -13.27 -3.94 -2.85
CA ASP A 295 -12.27 -4.20 -3.87
C ASP A 295 -10.86 -3.88 -3.32
N LEU A 296 -9.98 -4.88 -3.29
CA LEU A 296 -8.58 -4.71 -2.89
C LEU A 296 -7.69 -4.74 -4.13
N LEU A 297 -6.88 -3.70 -4.30
CA LEU A 297 -5.89 -3.62 -5.36
C LEU A 297 -4.49 -3.47 -4.76
N ILE A 298 -3.53 -4.12 -5.40
CA ILE A 298 -2.11 -3.98 -5.04
C ILE A 298 -1.42 -3.13 -6.09
N GLY A 299 -0.83 -2.02 -5.67
CA GLY A 299 -0.11 -1.08 -6.52
C GLY A 299 1.14 -1.70 -7.13
N LEU A 300 1.32 -1.54 -8.44
CA LEU A 300 2.48 -1.98 -9.19
C LEU A 300 3.27 -0.76 -9.68
N PRO A 301 4.62 -0.79 -9.65
CA PRO A 301 5.47 0.31 -10.12
C PRO A 301 5.53 0.29 -11.66
N PHE A 302 4.71 1.12 -12.32
CA PHE A 302 4.77 1.32 -13.77
C PHE A 302 5.71 2.47 -14.16
N PHE A 303 6.79 2.60 -13.40
CA PHE A 303 7.87 3.56 -13.61
C PHE A 303 9.21 2.91 -13.24
N TRP A 304 10.27 3.49 -13.74
CA TRP A 304 11.63 3.19 -13.29
C TRP A 304 12.23 4.46 -12.71
N ASP A 305 12.77 4.36 -11.50
CA ASP A 305 13.50 5.43 -10.84
C ASP A 305 14.56 4.82 -9.90
N ASP A 306 15.60 5.56 -9.58
CA ASP A 306 16.57 5.18 -8.55
C ASP A 306 16.78 6.39 -7.63
N ARG A 307 15.98 6.46 -6.58
CA ARG A 307 15.94 7.56 -5.63
C ARG A 307 15.82 7.05 -4.20
N HIS A 308 15.91 7.97 -3.25
CA HIS A 308 15.59 7.61 -1.86
C HIS A 308 14.16 7.05 -1.78
N GLY A 309 14.05 5.86 -1.22
CA GLY A 309 12.75 5.15 -1.11
C GLY A 309 12.47 4.15 -2.23
N HIS A 310 13.05 4.30 -3.42
CA HIS A 310 12.82 3.44 -4.59
C HIS A 310 14.11 2.89 -5.19
N ARG A 311 14.07 1.64 -5.63
CA ARG A 311 15.15 0.93 -6.33
C ARG A 311 14.63 0.33 -7.63
N GLY A 312 14.79 1.05 -8.74
CA GLY A 312 14.24 0.68 -10.04
C GLY A 312 14.67 -0.71 -10.55
N ASP A 313 15.91 -1.13 -10.22
CA ASP A 313 16.41 -2.46 -10.60
C ASP A 313 15.82 -3.60 -9.76
N ALA A 314 15.23 -3.30 -8.62
CA ALA A 314 14.61 -4.27 -7.71
C ALA A 314 13.07 -4.21 -7.74
N GLU A 315 12.53 -2.99 -7.79
CA GLU A 315 11.08 -2.73 -7.75
C GLU A 315 10.50 -2.81 -9.17
N THR A 316 10.58 -3.99 -9.78
CA THR A 316 10.14 -4.22 -11.15
C THR A 316 8.71 -4.76 -11.22
N VAL A 317 8.01 -4.50 -12.34
CA VAL A 317 6.66 -5.06 -12.59
C VAL A 317 6.64 -6.59 -12.52
N PRO A 318 7.61 -7.32 -13.12
CA PRO A 318 7.65 -8.78 -13.00
C PRO A 318 7.76 -9.26 -11.55
N ALA A 319 8.63 -8.63 -10.73
CA ALA A 319 8.80 -9.00 -9.32
C ALA A 319 7.52 -8.72 -8.52
N ALA A 320 6.91 -7.55 -8.73
CA ALA A 320 5.64 -7.16 -8.09
C ALA A 320 4.50 -8.12 -8.45
N VAL A 321 4.27 -8.38 -9.73
CA VAL A 321 3.23 -9.29 -10.21
C VAL A 321 3.41 -10.70 -9.64
N ARG A 322 4.64 -11.23 -9.66
CA ARG A 322 4.92 -12.53 -9.06
C ARG A 322 4.62 -12.51 -7.55
N GLY A 323 5.00 -11.45 -6.84
CA GLY A 323 4.71 -11.27 -5.41
C GLY A 323 3.20 -11.27 -5.15
N VAL A 324 2.44 -10.47 -5.87
CA VAL A 324 0.95 -10.43 -5.79
C VAL A 324 0.36 -11.82 -5.99
N ARG A 325 0.78 -12.54 -7.02
CA ARG A 325 0.26 -13.89 -7.33
C ARG A 325 0.59 -14.91 -6.25
N LEU A 326 1.77 -14.83 -5.66
CA LEU A 326 2.16 -15.69 -4.55
C LEU A 326 1.33 -15.40 -3.29
N GLY A 327 1.17 -14.12 -2.93
CA GLY A 327 0.36 -13.72 -1.77
C GLY A 327 -1.12 -14.07 -1.94
N LEU A 328 -1.71 -13.76 -3.09
CA LEU A 328 -3.10 -14.10 -3.41
C LEU A 328 -3.33 -15.62 -3.40
N GLY A 329 -2.43 -16.38 -4.02
CA GLY A 329 -2.53 -17.85 -4.09
C GLY A 329 -2.42 -18.55 -2.75
N ARG A 330 -1.74 -17.94 -1.77
CA ARG A 330 -1.59 -18.50 -0.42
C ARG A 330 -2.74 -18.13 0.51
N GLN A 331 -3.14 -16.86 0.46
CA GLN A 331 -4.07 -16.30 1.45
C GLN A 331 -5.54 -16.48 1.05
N ASP A 332 -5.89 -16.13 -0.18
CA ASP A 332 -7.28 -16.23 -0.68
C ASP A 332 -7.32 -16.30 -2.22
N PRO A 333 -7.01 -17.48 -2.81
CA PRO A 333 -7.00 -17.64 -4.27
C PRO A 333 -8.38 -17.44 -4.90
N GLY A 334 -9.45 -17.56 -4.13
CA GLY A 334 -10.83 -17.39 -4.57
C GLY A 334 -11.36 -15.96 -4.51
N ARG A 335 -10.59 -15.00 -3.99
CA ARG A 335 -10.99 -13.60 -3.83
C ARG A 335 -11.41 -12.98 -5.16
N ARG A 336 -12.69 -12.63 -5.29
CA ARG A 336 -13.23 -12.01 -6.52
C ARG A 336 -13.01 -10.51 -6.59
N ASN A 337 -13.11 -9.83 -5.44
CA ASN A 337 -12.88 -8.39 -5.31
C ASN A 337 -11.40 -8.13 -5.10
N PHE A 338 -10.60 -8.42 -6.15
CA PHE A 338 -9.16 -8.29 -6.14
C PHE A 338 -8.63 -7.90 -7.51
N GLY A 339 -7.60 -7.05 -7.54
CA GLY A 339 -6.91 -6.62 -8.74
C GLY A 339 -5.54 -6.03 -8.43
N VAL A 340 -4.95 -5.42 -9.45
CA VAL A 340 -3.72 -4.63 -9.33
C VAL A 340 -3.99 -3.21 -9.79
N ALA A 341 -3.22 -2.24 -9.30
CA ALA A 341 -3.31 -0.85 -9.70
C ALA A 341 -1.95 -0.38 -10.27
N LEU A 342 -1.96 0.14 -11.49
CA LEU A 342 -0.76 0.44 -12.27
C LEU A 342 -0.38 1.91 -12.08
N TYR A 343 0.72 2.18 -11.39
CA TYR A 343 1.19 3.53 -11.10
C TYR A 343 2.47 3.82 -11.90
N VAL A 344 2.49 4.63 -12.95
CA VAL A 344 1.51 5.58 -13.47
C VAL A 344 1.64 5.68 -15.01
N ASP A 345 0.60 6.12 -15.72
CA ASP A 345 0.50 6.11 -17.18
C ASP A 345 1.63 6.86 -17.90
N PHE A 346 2.01 8.05 -17.43
CA PHE A 346 3.00 8.91 -18.08
C PHE A 346 4.45 8.44 -17.91
N ALA A 347 4.71 7.49 -17.00
CA ALA A 347 6.02 6.87 -16.79
C ALA A 347 6.06 5.42 -17.31
N ALA A 348 4.90 4.87 -17.71
CA ALA A 348 4.78 3.51 -18.18
C ALA A 348 5.48 3.30 -19.54
N THR A 349 6.26 2.22 -19.63
CA THR A 349 6.93 1.79 -20.88
C THR A 349 6.21 0.60 -21.52
N PRO A 350 6.47 0.30 -22.80
CA PRO A 350 5.96 -0.93 -23.44
C PRO A 350 6.35 -2.20 -22.68
N GLU A 351 7.53 -2.22 -22.06
CA GLU A 351 8.03 -3.35 -21.25
C GLU A 351 7.20 -3.56 -19.97
N HIS A 352 6.79 -2.48 -19.29
CA HIS A 352 5.90 -2.54 -18.13
C HIS A 352 4.55 -3.17 -18.52
N TRP A 353 3.95 -2.71 -19.62
CA TRP A 353 2.71 -3.27 -20.14
C TRP A 353 2.84 -4.73 -20.54
N ALA A 354 3.92 -5.09 -21.20
CA ALA A 354 4.19 -6.47 -21.60
C ALA A 354 4.37 -7.38 -20.37
N ALA A 355 5.04 -6.90 -19.33
CA ALA A 355 5.22 -7.64 -18.06
C ALA A 355 3.89 -7.86 -17.34
N TYR A 356 3.07 -6.82 -17.24
CA TYR A 356 1.72 -6.91 -16.65
C TYR A 356 0.84 -7.90 -17.42
N ARG A 357 0.79 -7.81 -18.77
CA ARG A 357 0.00 -8.74 -19.58
C ARG A 357 0.44 -10.18 -19.37
N ARG A 358 1.71 -10.48 -19.61
CA ARG A 358 2.24 -11.85 -19.49
C ARG A 358 2.12 -12.43 -18.08
N GLY A 359 2.38 -11.59 -17.07
CA GLY A 359 2.46 -12.08 -15.68
C GLY A 359 1.14 -12.10 -14.93
N TRP A 360 0.17 -11.26 -15.33
CA TRP A 360 -1.08 -11.09 -14.58
C TRP A 360 -2.34 -11.38 -15.41
N VAL A 361 -2.39 -10.90 -16.67
CA VAL A 361 -3.59 -11.03 -17.49
C VAL A 361 -3.67 -12.41 -18.15
N ASP A 362 -2.55 -12.83 -18.76
CA ASP A 362 -2.46 -14.07 -19.56
C ASP A 362 -1.95 -15.27 -18.73
N ALA A 363 -1.78 -15.10 -17.44
CA ALA A 363 -1.13 -16.05 -16.53
C ALA A 363 -2.00 -17.26 -16.16
#